data_f78c81c04ca9537c9b3123f86c0fa69f
#
_entry.id   f78c81c04ca9537c9b3123f86c0fa69f
#
_cell.length_a   1.000
_cell.length_b   1.000
_cell.length_c   1.000
_cell.angle_alpha   90.00
_cell.angle_beta   90.00
_cell.angle_gamma   90.00
#
_symmetry.space_group_name_H-M   'P 1'
#
loop_
_entity.id
_entity.type
_entity.pdbx_description
1 polymer ?
#
loop_
_entity_poly.entity_id
_entity_poly.type
_entity_poly.pdbx_seq_one_letter_code
_entity_poly.pdbx_strand_id
1 'polypeptide(L)'
;MIPALVTLLGFQLAGEVASRALGLPLPGPVLGMVALVIAFSLWPALVDVVRPVAQGLLAHLSLLFVPAGVGVVAHLPVLAAEGPAIAVALVGSTVLAIAVGALAFAGVARLTGNSEGEPRHD
;
A
#
# COMPACT_ATOMS: atom_id res chain seq x y z
N MET A 1 -18.26 9.66 6.67
CA MET A 1 -17.23 8.82 7.33
C MET A 1 -17.70 7.39 7.56
N ILE A 2 -18.88 7.14 8.14
CA ILE A 2 -19.39 5.79 8.39
C ILE A 2 -19.44 4.91 7.12
N PRO A 3 -20.00 5.36 5.98
CA PRO A 3 -20.03 4.54 4.76
C PRO A 3 -18.64 4.14 4.25
N ALA A 4 -17.67 5.04 4.35
CA ALA A 4 -16.31 4.76 3.95
C ALA A 4 -15.66 3.67 4.82
N LEU A 5 -15.83 3.75 6.14
CA LEU A 5 -15.32 2.73 7.07
C LEU A 5 -16.00 1.38 6.84
N VAL A 6 -17.33 1.37 6.65
CA VAL A 6 -18.06 0.14 6.35
C VAL A 6 -17.56 -0.48 5.04
N THR A 7 -17.32 0.33 4.02
CA THR A 7 -16.76 -0.15 2.74
C THR A 7 -15.38 -0.76 2.94
N LEU A 8 -14.46 -0.05 3.58
CA LEU A 8 -13.08 -0.52 3.80
C LEU A 8 -13.06 -1.80 4.63
N LEU A 9 -13.78 -1.83 5.76
CA LEU A 9 -13.86 -3.00 6.62
C LEU A 9 -14.58 -4.17 5.94
N GLY A 10 -15.60 -3.90 5.14
CA GLY A 10 -16.30 -4.91 4.35
C GLY A 10 -15.37 -5.60 3.35
N PHE A 11 -14.57 -4.84 2.60
CA PHE A 11 -13.57 -5.42 1.69
C PHE A 11 -12.46 -6.17 2.42
N GLN A 12 -12.01 -5.68 3.57
CA GLN A 12 -11.03 -6.40 4.40
C GLN A 12 -11.59 -7.72 4.91
N LEU A 13 -12.82 -7.70 5.43
CA LEU A 13 -13.47 -8.92 5.90
C LEU A 13 -13.71 -9.92 4.77
N ALA A 14 -14.18 -9.45 3.62
CA ALA A 14 -14.34 -10.29 2.43
C ALA A 14 -13.02 -10.92 1.98
N GLY A 15 -11.92 -10.14 1.98
CA GLY A 15 -10.57 -10.64 1.70
C GLY A 15 -10.11 -11.69 2.69
N GLU A 16 -10.36 -11.50 3.97
CA GLU A 16 -10.01 -12.46 5.02
C GLU A 16 -10.80 -13.76 4.89
N VAL A 17 -12.11 -13.66 4.65
CA VAL A 17 -12.97 -14.83 4.41
C VAL A 17 -12.49 -15.58 3.16
N ALA A 18 -12.21 -14.89 2.07
CA ALA A 18 -11.71 -15.49 0.85
C ALA A 18 -10.37 -16.20 1.05
N SER A 19 -9.42 -15.55 1.74
CA SER A 19 -8.11 -16.13 2.06
C SER A 19 -8.25 -17.45 2.83
N ARG A 20 -9.08 -17.45 3.87
CA ARG A 20 -9.30 -18.64 4.70
C ARG A 20 -10.09 -19.72 3.98
N ALA A 21 -11.14 -19.35 3.25
CA ALA A 21 -11.99 -20.31 2.56
C ALA A 21 -11.26 -21.04 1.43
N LEU A 22 -10.37 -20.34 0.74
CA LEU A 22 -9.57 -20.88 -0.38
C LEU A 22 -8.21 -21.45 0.06
N GLY A 23 -7.88 -21.34 1.35
CA GLY A 23 -6.58 -21.80 1.87
C GLY A 23 -5.38 -21.10 1.23
N LEU A 24 -5.53 -19.83 0.82
CA LEU A 24 -4.49 -19.09 0.13
C LEU A 24 -3.37 -18.69 1.11
N PRO A 25 -2.10 -18.78 0.70
CA PRO A 25 -0.97 -18.32 1.51
C PRO A 25 -0.81 -16.78 1.47
N LEU A 26 -1.90 -16.05 1.21
CA LEU A 26 -1.93 -14.59 1.11
C LEU A 26 -2.71 -13.99 2.29
N PRO A 27 -2.20 -12.90 2.89
CA PRO A 27 -2.93 -12.20 3.94
C PRO A 27 -4.27 -11.67 3.42
N GLY A 28 -5.35 -11.89 4.20
CA GLY A 28 -6.69 -11.41 3.85
C GLY A 28 -6.78 -9.93 3.48
N PRO A 29 -6.12 -9.01 4.20
CA PRO A 29 -6.09 -7.59 3.84
C PRO A 29 -5.56 -7.30 2.44
N VAL A 30 -4.62 -8.10 1.93
CA VAL A 30 -4.08 -7.95 0.56
C VAL A 30 -5.16 -8.28 -0.46
N LEU A 31 -5.87 -9.38 -0.28
CA LEU A 31 -7.00 -9.75 -1.16
C LEU A 31 -8.11 -8.72 -1.10
N GLY A 32 -8.43 -8.21 0.10
CA GLY A 32 -9.40 -7.15 0.28
C GLY A 32 -9.02 -5.85 -0.45
N MET A 33 -7.73 -5.49 -0.40
CA MET A 33 -7.21 -4.32 -1.11
C MET A 33 -7.29 -4.49 -2.64
N VAL A 34 -6.90 -5.64 -3.15
CA VAL A 34 -7.03 -5.95 -4.59
C VAL A 34 -8.48 -5.89 -5.05
N ALA A 35 -9.39 -6.49 -4.28
CA ALA A 35 -10.82 -6.45 -4.56
C ALA A 35 -11.36 -5.01 -4.53
N LEU A 36 -10.91 -4.17 -3.59
CA LEU A 36 -11.28 -2.77 -3.50
C LEU A 36 -10.80 -1.97 -4.71
N VAL A 37 -9.55 -2.20 -5.18
CA VAL A 37 -9.01 -1.55 -6.38
C VAL A 37 -9.81 -1.93 -7.64
N ILE A 38 -10.18 -3.21 -7.76
CA ILE A 38 -11.04 -3.67 -8.84
C ILE A 38 -12.42 -2.99 -8.74
N ALA A 39 -12.99 -2.90 -7.53
CA ALA A 39 -14.26 -2.23 -7.30
C ALA A 39 -14.21 -0.74 -7.67
N PHE A 40 -13.12 -0.05 -7.40
CA PHE A 40 -12.92 1.35 -7.83
C PHE A 40 -12.92 1.51 -9.35
N SER A 41 -12.37 0.54 -10.07
CA SER A 41 -12.39 0.54 -11.54
C SER A 41 -13.80 0.31 -12.11
N LEU A 42 -14.62 -0.50 -11.42
CA LEU A 42 -15.98 -0.82 -11.86
C LEU A 42 -17.01 0.23 -11.40
N TRP A 43 -16.81 0.82 -10.23
CA TRP A 43 -17.70 1.80 -9.61
C TRP A 43 -16.93 3.03 -9.13
N PRO A 44 -16.67 4.02 -9.99
CA PRO A 44 -15.94 5.23 -9.63
C PRO A 44 -16.55 6.01 -8.46
N ALA A 45 -17.87 5.95 -8.27
CA ALA A 45 -18.57 6.57 -7.15
C ALA A 45 -18.08 6.04 -5.78
N LEU A 46 -17.54 4.83 -5.72
CA LEU A 46 -16.97 4.26 -4.50
C LEU A 46 -15.71 4.99 -4.04
N VAL A 47 -14.96 5.54 -4.99
CA VAL A 47 -13.78 6.37 -4.72
C VAL A 47 -14.16 7.62 -3.93
N ASP A 48 -15.26 8.28 -4.31
CA ASP A 48 -15.72 9.49 -3.63
C ASP A 48 -16.19 9.21 -2.21
N VAL A 49 -16.75 8.02 -1.97
CA VAL A 49 -17.15 7.57 -0.62
C VAL A 49 -15.93 7.34 0.27
N VAL A 50 -14.86 6.73 -0.27
CA VAL A 50 -13.66 6.34 0.52
C VAL A 50 -12.67 7.48 0.66
N ARG A 51 -12.60 8.38 -0.31
CA ARG A 51 -11.61 9.47 -0.41
C ARG A 51 -11.46 10.30 0.88
N PRO A 52 -12.53 10.75 1.57
CA PRO A 52 -12.36 11.58 2.77
C PRO A 52 -11.64 10.85 3.91
N VAL A 53 -11.90 9.55 4.09
CA VAL A 53 -11.23 8.73 5.11
C VAL A 53 -9.79 8.45 4.71
N ALA A 54 -9.54 8.10 3.44
CA ALA A 54 -8.20 7.86 2.93
C ALA A 54 -7.32 9.12 3.07
N GLN A 55 -7.82 10.29 2.69
CA GLN A 55 -7.11 11.55 2.86
C GLN A 55 -6.87 11.89 4.33
N GLY A 56 -7.84 11.65 5.21
CA GLY A 56 -7.66 11.82 6.65
C GLY A 56 -6.57 10.94 7.22
N LEU A 57 -6.51 9.67 6.83
CA LEU A 57 -5.44 8.75 7.23
C LEU A 57 -4.07 9.19 6.70
N LEU A 58 -3.99 9.59 5.43
CA LEU A 58 -2.76 10.08 4.82
C LEU A 58 -2.26 11.38 5.47
N ALA A 59 -3.16 12.31 5.79
CA ALA A 59 -2.81 13.56 6.46
C ALA A 59 -2.23 13.33 7.87
N HIS A 60 -2.62 12.24 8.53
CA HIS A 60 -2.17 11.89 9.87
C HIS A 60 -1.20 10.69 9.88
N LEU A 61 -0.56 10.41 8.75
CA LEU A 61 0.36 9.28 8.61
C LEU A 61 1.49 9.30 9.64
N SER A 62 1.94 10.49 10.04
CA SER A 62 2.95 10.66 11.08
C SER A 62 2.53 10.08 12.44
N LEU A 63 1.24 10.11 12.78
CA LEU A 63 0.74 9.50 14.00
C LEU A 63 0.81 7.98 13.98
N LEU A 64 0.79 7.36 12.80
CA LEU A 64 0.94 5.91 12.64
C LEU A 64 2.39 5.44 12.87
N PHE A 65 3.37 6.35 12.84
CA PHE A 65 4.75 6.02 13.20
C PHE A 65 4.95 5.76 14.70
N VAL A 66 4.08 6.27 15.56
CA VAL A 66 4.19 6.07 17.02
C VAL A 66 4.03 4.60 17.40
N PRO A 67 2.96 3.87 16.97
CA PRO A 67 2.86 2.44 17.23
C PRO A 67 4.00 1.64 16.58
N ALA A 68 4.43 2.03 15.38
CA ALA A 68 5.56 1.38 14.71
C ALA A 68 6.86 1.55 15.51
N GLY A 69 7.13 2.77 16.03
CA GLY A 69 8.28 3.04 16.88
C GLY A 69 8.27 2.21 18.17
N VAL A 70 7.13 2.09 18.84
CA VAL A 70 6.96 1.24 20.02
C VAL A 70 7.21 -0.23 19.66
N GLY A 71 6.74 -0.69 18.50
CA GLY A 71 7.00 -2.04 18.00
C GLY A 71 8.51 -2.32 17.83
N VAL A 72 9.25 -1.36 17.29
CA VAL A 72 10.72 -1.47 17.16
C VAL A 72 11.39 -1.61 18.53
N VAL A 73 10.99 -0.78 19.51
CA VAL A 73 11.54 -0.84 20.88
C VAL A 73 11.29 -2.21 21.52
N ALA A 74 10.13 -2.79 21.32
CA ALA A 74 9.81 -4.13 21.83
C ALA A 74 10.70 -5.24 21.24
N HIS A 75 11.28 -5.02 20.05
CA HIS A 75 12.12 -5.97 19.33
C HIS A 75 13.62 -5.63 19.35
N LEU A 76 14.05 -4.73 20.24
CA LEU A 76 15.46 -4.36 20.40
C LEU A 76 16.43 -5.53 20.53
N PRO A 77 16.11 -6.61 21.28
CA PRO A 77 17.01 -7.77 21.38
C PRO A 77 17.27 -8.44 20.01
N VAL A 78 16.24 -8.54 19.16
CA VAL A 78 16.36 -9.10 17.82
C VAL A 78 17.17 -8.16 16.92
N LEU A 79 16.92 -6.85 17.02
CA LEU A 79 17.70 -5.85 16.29
C LEU A 79 19.18 -5.86 16.68
N ALA A 80 19.48 -6.07 17.96
CA ALA A 80 20.86 -6.16 18.43
C ALA A 80 21.58 -7.41 17.92
N ALA A 81 20.86 -8.54 17.83
CA ALA A 81 21.42 -9.80 17.35
C ALA A 81 21.58 -9.86 15.83
N GLU A 82 20.60 -9.36 15.09
CA GLU A 82 20.51 -9.49 13.63
C GLU A 82 20.58 -8.16 12.88
N GLY A 83 20.97 -7.09 13.55
CA GLY A 83 21.02 -5.73 13.00
C GLY A 83 21.67 -5.60 11.62
N PRO A 84 22.87 -6.17 11.39
CA PRO A 84 23.51 -6.10 10.07
C PRO A 84 22.70 -6.76 8.95
N ALA A 85 22.11 -7.92 9.22
CA ALA A 85 21.27 -8.62 8.25
C ALA A 85 19.99 -7.83 7.94
N ILE A 86 19.35 -7.28 8.96
CA ILE A 86 18.17 -6.43 8.84
C ILE A 86 18.50 -5.16 8.05
N ALA A 87 19.64 -4.53 8.32
CA ALA A 87 20.07 -3.32 7.61
C ALA A 87 20.30 -3.60 6.10
N VAL A 88 20.99 -4.69 5.79
CA VAL A 88 21.21 -5.11 4.39
C VAL A 88 19.87 -5.41 3.70
N ALA A 89 18.99 -6.13 4.37
CA ALA A 89 17.65 -6.43 3.84
C ALA A 89 16.82 -5.15 3.59
N LEU A 90 16.84 -4.20 4.52
CA LEU A 90 16.14 -2.92 4.39
C LEU A 90 16.66 -2.09 3.21
N VAL A 91 17.98 -1.90 3.15
CA VAL A 91 18.59 -1.12 2.06
C VAL A 91 18.37 -1.83 0.73
N GLY A 92 18.61 -3.15 0.64
CA GLY A 92 18.43 -3.93 -0.56
C GLY A 92 16.99 -3.91 -1.06
N SER A 93 16.01 -4.16 -0.17
CA SER A 93 14.59 -4.11 -0.54
C SER A 93 14.14 -2.71 -0.95
N THR A 94 14.65 -1.67 -0.30
CA THR A 94 14.33 -0.28 -0.68
C THR A 94 14.85 0.06 -2.07
N VAL A 95 16.11 -0.26 -2.35
CA VAL A 95 16.69 -0.02 -3.69
C VAL A 95 15.93 -0.81 -4.76
N LEU A 96 15.62 -2.08 -4.50
CA LEU A 96 14.84 -2.91 -5.41
C LEU A 96 13.44 -2.33 -5.63
N ALA A 97 12.76 -1.90 -4.57
CA ALA A 97 11.42 -1.32 -4.66
C ALA A 97 11.42 -0.04 -5.50
N ILE A 98 12.40 0.84 -5.30
CA ILE A 98 12.56 2.07 -6.10
C ILE A 98 12.83 1.72 -7.57
N ALA A 99 13.76 0.79 -7.83
CA ALA A 99 14.10 0.38 -9.18
C ALA A 99 12.89 -0.23 -9.92
N VAL A 100 12.21 -1.17 -9.28
CA VAL A 100 11.01 -1.82 -9.86
C VAL A 100 9.89 -0.81 -10.05
N GLY A 101 9.66 0.08 -9.08
CA GLY A 101 8.67 1.14 -9.17
C GLY A 101 8.95 2.10 -10.34
N ALA A 102 10.18 2.53 -10.49
CA ALA A 102 10.60 3.39 -11.60
C ALA A 102 10.45 2.70 -12.96
N LEU A 103 10.83 1.44 -13.06
CA LEU A 103 10.69 0.64 -14.30
C LEU A 103 9.21 0.41 -14.63
N ALA A 104 8.39 0.07 -13.64
CA ALA A 104 6.95 -0.10 -13.83
C ALA A 104 6.29 1.21 -14.29
N PHE A 105 6.61 2.33 -13.65
CA PHE A 105 6.13 3.65 -14.03
C PHE A 105 6.56 4.00 -15.47
N ALA A 106 7.84 3.85 -15.80
CA ALA A 106 8.34 4.11 -17.14
C ALA A 106 7.68 3.20 -18.19
N GLY A 107 7.45 1.92 -17.86
CA GLY A 107 6.75 0.98 -18.73
C GLY A 107 5.31 1.41 -19.01
N VAL A 108 4.57 1.75 -17.96
CA VAL A 108 3.17 2.23 -18.09
C VAL A 108 3.12 3.56 -18.84
N ALA A 109 4.01 4.52 -18.53
CA ALA A 109 4.06 5.80 -19.22
C ALA A 109 4.29 5.66 -20.74
N ARG A 110 5.15 4.73 -21.14
CA ARG A 110 5.37 4.42 -22.57
C ARG A 110 4.15 3.77 -23.23
N LEU A 111 3.46 2.87 -22.51
CA LEU A 111 2.28 2.20 -23.04
C LEU A 111 1.06 3.14 -23.16
N THR A 112 0.94 4.10 -22.27
CA THR A 112 -0.16 5.08 -22.29
C THR A 112 0.11 6.30 -23.17
N GLY A 113 1.31 6.39 -23.81
CA GLY A 113 1.66 7.50 -24.68
C GLY A 113 1.88 8.84 -23.96
N ASN A 114 1.93 8.80 -22.62
CA ASN A 114 2.11 9.96 -21.78
C ASN A 114 3.62 10.18 -21.52
N SER A 115 4.43 10.20 -22.57
CA SER A 115 5.75 10.81 -22.49
C SER A 115 5.53 12.30 -22.26
N GLU A 116 5.81 12.74 -21.05
CA GLU A 116 5.77 14.15 -20.69
C GLU A 116 6.54 14.94 -21.74
N GLY A 117 5.81 15.83 -22.40
CA GLY A 117 6.33 16.66 -23.44
C GLY A 117 7.48 17.49 -22.92
N GLU A 118 8.55 17.47 -23.70
CA GLU A 118 9.62 18.44 -23.75
C GLU A 118 9.16 19.83 -23.29
N PRO A 119 9.85 20.49 -22.36
CA PRO A 119 9.52 21.85 -21.98
C PRO A 119 9.62 22.72 -23.24
N ARG A 120 8.47 23.27 -23.67
CA ARG A 120 8.46 24.31 -24.69
C ARG A 120 9.21 25.50 -24.13
N HIS A 121 10.41 25.69 -24.61
CA HIS A 121 11.10 26.97 -24.55
C HIS A 121 10.41 27.90 -25.57
N ASP A 122 9.49 28.72 -25.07
CA ASP A 122 9.09 29.96 -25.72
C ASP A 122 9.94 31.09 -25.19
#